data_0fbfbf8e856c41fef63934c078f3b4ff
#
_entry.id   0fbfbf8e856c41fef63934c078f3b4ff
#
_cell.length_a   1.000
_cell.length_b   1.000
_cell.length_c   1.000
_cell.angle_alpha   90.00
_cell.angle_beta   90.00
_cell.angle_gamma   90.00
#
_symmetry.space_group_name_H-M   'P 1'
#
loop_
_entity.id
_entity.type
_entity.pdbx_description
1 polymer ?
#
loop_
_entity_poly.entity_id
_entity_poly.type
_entity_poly.pdbx_seq_one_letter_code
_entity_poly.pdbx_strand_id
1 'polypeptide(L)'
;MEGEFKEILRANSLYHIYESNAEDGNVVALRGLSISMEEAEAVAVVGPSGSGKSTLLKCLGGLMKPSAGSVELGGTRMTRLTGAELVELRQKTVSFIFQDSNLLPHLNALDNVAQPLLHQGVLARPARKKAQDLLDRLGMGDRAFGMPDQLSGGEQQRVAISRA
;
A
#
# COMPACT_ATOMS: atom_id res chain seq x y z
N MET A 1 -12.44 7.28 -31.00
CA MET A 1 -12.85 7.82 -29.68
C MET A 1 -11.68 7.60 -28.76
N GLU A 2 -10.87 8.62 -28.58
CA GLU A 2 -9.81 8.63 -27.56
C GLU A 2 -10.52 8.63 -26.21
N GLY A 3 -10.41 7.54 -25.46
CA GLY A 3 -10.92 7.48 -24.09
C GLY A 3 -10.15 8.50 -23.27
N GLU A 4 -10.83 9.48 -22.72
CA GLU A 4 -10.27 10.36 -21.71
C GLU A 4 -9.88 9.51 -20.50
N PHE A 5 -8.59 9.17 -20.35
CA PHE A 5 -8.10 8.48 -19.17
C PHE A 5 -8.27 9.40 -17.97
N LYS A 6 -9.00 8.90 -16.99
CA LYS A 6 -9.28 9.66 -15.77
C LYS A 6 -8.06 9.64 -14.87
N GLU A 7 -7.55 10.82 -14.52
CA GLU A 7 -6.51 10.93 -13.50
C GLU A 7 -7.01 10.36 -12.17
N ILE A 8 -6.31 9.35 -11.64
CA ILE A 8 -6.66 8.69 -10.38
C ILE A 8 -5.83 9.19 -9.20
N LEU A 9 -4.59 9.61 -9.45
CA LEU A 9 -3.68 10.11 -8.42
C LEU A 9 -2.96 11.34 -8.92
N ARG A 10 -2.90 12.37 -8.07
CA ARG A 10 -2.08 13.58 -8.30
C ARG A 10 -1.35 13.96 -7.03
N ALA A 11 -0.07 14.17 -7.14
CA ALA A 11 0.75 14.74 -6.09
C ALA A 11 1.39 16.05 -6.59
N ASN A 12 1.31 17.10 -5.78
CA ASN A 12 1.83 18.42 -6.12
C ASN A 12 2.85 18.86 -5.07
N SER A 13 4.07 19.17 -5.55
CA SER A 13 5.15 19.78 -4.77
C SER A 13 5.36 19.09 -3.42
N LEU A 14 5.52 17.77 -3.42
CA LEU A 14 5.71 17.00 -2.20
C LEU A 14 7.08 17.26 -1.59
N TYR A 15 7.09 17.69 -0.36
CA TYR A 15 8.26 17.74 0.52
C TYR A 15 8.07 16.78 1.67
N HIS A 16 9.12 16.07 2.03
CA HIS A 16 9.14 15.31 3.28
C HIS A 16 10.52 15.41 3.94
N ILE A 17 10.50 15.81 5.20
CA ILE A 17 11.69 16.02 6.02
C ILE A 17 11.56 15.09 7.22
N TYR A 18 12.54 14.21 7.39
CA TYR A 18 12.71 13.45 8.61
C TYR A 18 13.48 14.33 9.61
N GLU A 19 12.81 14.67 10.70
CA GLU A 19 13.44 15.38 11.81
C GLU A 19 14.35 14.43 12.57
N SER A 20 15.58 14.84 12.83
CA SER A 20 16.55 14.09 13.60
C SER A 20 17.06 14.97 14.75
N ASN A 21 17.07 14.40 15.94
CA ASN A 21 17.71 15.03 17.11
C ASN A 21 19.22 14.73 17.17
N ALA A 22 19.76 14.01 16.18
CA ALA A 22 21.19 13.71 16.07
C ALA A 22 21.97 14.90 15.46
N GLU A 23 23.28 14.93 15.68
CA GLU A 23 24.18 15.97 15.16
C GLU A 23 24.15 16.10 13.63
N ASP A 24 23.72 15.05 12.91
CA ASP A 24 23.61 15.04 11.43
C ASP A 24 22.45 15.88 10.87
N GLY A 25 21.54 16.39 11.73
CA GLY A 25 20.44 17.27 11.36
C GLY A 25 19.32 16.57 10.56
N ASN A 26 18.41 17.38 10.02
CA ASN A 26 17.22 16.91 9.32
C ASN A 26 17.54 16.35 7.93
N VAL A 27 16.92 15.23 7.57
CA VAL A 27 17.07 14.60 6.26
C VAL A 27 15.88 14.95 5.36
N VAL A 28 16.15 15.66 4.26
CA VAL A 28 15.13 15.99 3.25
C VAL A 28 15.01 14.84 2.27
N ALA A 29 13.98 14.03 2.42
CA ALA A 29 13.73 12.84 1.60
C ALA A 29 12.98 13.15 0.29
N LEU A 30 12.07 14.13 0.30
CA LEU A 30 11.36 14.62 -0.90
C LEU A 30 11.55 16.12 -1.01
N ARG A 31 11.82 16.61 -2.25
CA ARG A 31 12.18 18.01 -2.52
C ARG A 31 11.33 18.60 -3.64
N GLY A 32 10.02 18.78 -3.38
CA GLY A 32 9.11 19.41 -4.32
C GLY A 32 8.68 18.52 -5.49
N LEU A 33 8.63 17.19 -5.29
CA LEU A 33 8.27 16.25 -6.33
C LEU A 33 6.77 16.37 -6.67
N SER A 34 6.46 16.39 -7.96
CA SER A 34 5.09 16.32 -8.49
C SER A 34 4.98 15.14 -9.44
N ILE A 35 3.85 14.41 -9.37
CA ILE A 35 3.54 13.27 -10.21
C ILE A 35 2.03 13.13 -10.34
N SER A 36 1.57 12.69 -11.49
CA SER A 36 0.18 12.26 -11.71
C SER A 36 0.16 10.85 -12.30
N MET A 37 -0.93 10.14 -12.07
CA MET A 37 -1.17 8.80 -12.62
C MET A 37 -2.62 8.72 -13.10
N GLU A 38 -2.79 8.08 -14.24
CA GLU A 38 -4.08 7.81 -14.84
C GLU A 38 -4.61 6.43 -14.43
N GLU A 39 -5.91 6.21 -14.65
CA GLU A 39 -6.52 4.90 -14.41
C GLU A 39 -5.88 3.83 -15.31
N ALA A 40 -5.63 2.66 -14.75
CA ALA A 40 -4.94 1.53 -15.39
C ALA A 40 -3.47 1.79 -15.80
N GLU A 41 -2.86 2.89 -15.37
CA GLU A 41 -1.44 3.16 -15.60
C GLU A 41 -0.56 2.40 -14.60
N ALA A 42 0.59 1.90 -15.08
CA ALA A 42 1.64 1.31 -14.26
C ALA A 42 2.88 2.20 -14.28
N VAL A 43 3.27 2.72 -13.12
CA VAL A 43 4.42 3.62 -12.98
C VAL A 43 5.53 2.95 -12.15
N ALA A 44 6.75 2.92 -12.69
CA ALA A 44 7.93 2.44 -11.98
C ALA A 44 8.74 3.62 -11.42
N VAL A 45 8.97 3.61 -10.10
CA VAL A 45 9.86 4.57 -9.43
C VAL A 45 11.24 3.96 -9.27
N VAL A 46 12.21 4.47 -10.02
CA VAL A 46 13.58 3.96 -10.04
C VAL A 46 14.58 4.98 -9.47
N GLY A 47 15.69 4.49 -8.93
CA GLY A 47 16.75 5.33 -8.37
C GLY A 47 17.59 4.58 -7.34
N PRO A 48 18.73 5.16 -6.89
CA PRO A 48 19.63 4.54 -5.92
C PRO A 48 18.97 4.36 -4.54
N SER A 49 19.59 3.57 -3.66
CA SER A 49 19.18 3.47 -2.27
C SER A 49 19.22 4.84 -1.60
N GLY A 50 18.26 5.14 -0.72
CA GLY A 50 18.19 6.44 -0.04
C GLY A 50 17.59 7.59 -0.86
N SER A 51 17.23 7.41 -2.14
CA SER A 51 16.67 8.49 -2.99
C SER A 51 15.22 8.89 -2.67
N GLY A 52 14.62 8.37 -1.62
CA GLY A 52 13.26 8.76 -1.20
C GLY A 52 12.12 7.95 -1.82
N LYS A 53 12.36 6.89 -2.61
CA LYS A 53 11.32 6.08 -3.27
C LYS A 53 10.27 5.54 -2.31
N SER A 54 10.71 4.92 -1.22
CA SER A 54 9.79 4.37 -0.21
C SER A 54 9.01 5.47 0.52
N THR A 55 9.63 6.62 0.74
CA THR A 55 8.98 7.81 1.32
C THR A 55 7.90 8.34 0.38
N LEU A 56 8.22 8.43 -0.92
CA LEU A 56 7.25 8.83 -1.95
C LEU A 56 6.05 7.90 -1.95
N LEU A 57 6.25 6.58 -2.07
CA LEU A 57 5.17 5.60 -2.07
C LEU A 57 4.31 5.68 -0.79
N LYS A 58 4.93 5.85 0.38
CA LYS A 58 4.20 6.03 1.65
C LYS A 58 3.36 7.32 1.66
N CYS A 59 3.87 8.41 1.09
CA CYS A 59 3.12 9.66 0.97
C CYS A 59 1.96 9.51 -0.03
N LEU A 60 2.21 8.94 -1.22
CA LEU A 60 1.19 8.73 -2.25
C LEU A 60 0.04 7.83 -1.77
N GLY A 61 0.35 6.82 -0.97
CA GLY A 61 -0.67 5.91 -0.43
C GLY A 61 -1.25 6.33 0.93
N GLY A 62 -0.90 7.52 1.44
CA GLY A 62 -1.43 8.02 2.71
C GLY A 62 -0.98 7.25 3.95
N LEU A 63 0.13 6.50 3.88
CA LEU A 63 0.78 5.90 5.06
C LEU A 63 1.61 6.94 5.82
N MET A 64 2.01 8.00 5.13
CA MET A 64 2.84 9.07 5.68
C MET A 64 2.30 10.41 5.19
N LYS A 65 2.14 11.36 6.10
CA LYS A 65 1.76 12.73 5.74
C LYS A 65 3.02 13.46 5.24
N PRO A 66 3.00 14.07 4.06
CA PRO A 66 4.12 14.90 3.61
C PRO A 66 4.27 16.13 4.50
N SER A 67 5.49 16.65 4.65
CA SER A 67 5.77 17.89 5.38
C SER A 67 5.18 19.12 4.70
N ALA A 68 5.13 19.10 3.35
CA ALA A 68 4.45 20.10 2.54
C ALA A 68 3.99 19.50 1.20
N GLY A 69 3.10 20.21 0.49
CA GLY A 69 2.49 19.75 -0.74
C GLY A 69 1.14 19.07 -0.53
N SER A 70 0.63 18.42 -1.56
CA SER A 70 -0.66 17.74 -1.50
C SER A 70 -0.68 16.44 -2.30
N VAL A 71 -1.51 15.51 -1.84
CA VAL A 71 -1.84 14.27 -2.56
C VAL A 71 -3.34 14.19 -2.68
N GLU A 72 -3.79 13.94 -3.91
CA GLU A 72 -5.20 13.72 -4.27
C GLU A 72 -5.34 12.33 -4.87
N LEU A 73 -6.32 11.58 -4.41
CA LEU A 73 -6.66 10.24 -4.88
C LEU A 73 -8.14 10.17 -5.21
N GLY A 74 -8.47 9.83 -6.46
CA GLY A 74 -9.85 9.78 -6.94
C GLY A 74 -10.61 11.10 -6.71
N GLY A 75 -9.95 12.25 -6.85
CA GLY A 75 -10.50 13.58 -6.58
C GLY A 75 -10.55 13.97 -5.10
N THR A 76 -10.16 13.09 -4.18
CA THR A 76 -10.14 13.36 -2.73
C THR A 76 -8.75 13.79 -2.28
N ARG A 77 -8.64 14.98 -1.69
CA ARG A 77 -7.37 15.51 -1.19
C ARG A 77 -6.99 14.88 0.16
N MET A 78 -6.19 13.82 0.12
CA MET A 78 -5.80 13.03 1.30
C MET A 78 -5.09 13.85 2.39
N THR A 79 -4.31 14.85 2.02
CA THR A 79 -3.57 15.69 2.97
C THR A 79 -4.45 16.56 3.86
N ARG A 80 -5.75 16.66 3.57
CA ARG A 80 -6.75 17.39 4.36
C ARG A 80 -7.59 16.51 5.27
N LEU A 81 -7.54 15.20 5.06
CA LEU A 81 -8.35 14.24 5.82
C LEU A 81 -7.84 14.08 7.25
N THR A 82 -8.75 13.83 8.17
CA THR A 82 -8.45 13.35 9.53
C THR A 82 -7.92 11.93 9.49
N GLY A 83 -7.35 11.46 10.60
CA GLY A 83 -6.85 10.08 10.68
C GLY A 83 -7.91 9.04 10.36
N ALA A 84 -9.14 9.20 10.85
CA ALA A 84 -10.25 8.27 10.60
C ALA A 84 -10.69 8.27 9.13
N GLU A 85 -10.90 9.45 8.55
CA GLU A 85 -11.27 9.60 7.14
C GLU A 85 -10.20 9.03 6.19
N LEU A 86 -8.92 9.23 6.52
CA LEU A 86 -7.80 8.70 5.75
C LEU A 86 -7.75 7.16 5.81
N VAL A 87 -8.03 6.57 6.97
CA VAL A 87 -8.14 5.11 7.13
C VAL A 87 -9.28 4.57 6.29
N GLU A 88 -10.45 5.20 6.32
CA GLU A 88 -11.61 4.80 5.52
C GLU A 88 -11.33 4.89 4.01
N LEU A 89 -10.72 5.98 3.54
CA LEU A 89 -10.32 6.14 2.14
C LEU A 89 -9.36 5.03 1.73
N ARG A 90 -8.31 4.76 2.53
CA ARG A 90 -7.33 3.72 2.24
C ARG A 90 -7.94 2.33 2.16
N GLN A 91 -8.84 1.97 3.08
CA GLN A 91 -9.51 0.67 3.06
C GLN A 91 -10.28 0.40 1.77
N LYS A 92 -10.72 1.45 1.07
CA LYS A 92 -11.53 1.34 -0.15
C LYS A 92 -10.72 1.47 -1.44
N THR A 93 -9.58 2.17 -1.40
CA THR A 93 -8.95 2.66 -2.65
C THR A 93 -7.46 2.36 -2.78
N VAL A 94 -6.77 1.98 -1.70
CA VAL A 94 -5.31 1.78 -1.73
C VAL A 94 -4.94 0.47 -1.08
N SER A 95 -4.10 -0.30 -1.77
CA SER A 95 -3.43 -1.47 -1.20
C SER A 95 -1.92 -1.30 -1.23
N PHE A 96 -1.24 -1.89 -0.25
CA PHE A 96 0.21 -1.90 -0.14
C PHE A 96 0.76 -3.31 -0.13
N ILE A 97 1.77 -3.52 -0.97
CA ILE A 97 2.63 -4.70 -0.89
C ILE A 97 3.99 -4.22 -0.39
N PHE A 98 4.35 -4.64 0.83
CA PHE A 98 5.62 -4.27 1.45
C PHE A 98 6.74 -5.22 1.00
N GLN A 99 7.98 -4.73 1.03
CA GLN A 99 9.16 -5.51 0.66
C GLN A 99 9.31 -6.76 1.56
N ASP A 100 9.05 -6.63 2.85
CA ASP A 100 9.16 -7.70 3.86
C ASP A 100 7.86 -8.48 4.04
N SER A 101 6.97 -8.49 3.02
CA SER A 101 5.64 -9.14 3.03
C SER A 101 4.71 -8.69 4.16
N ASN A 102 5.23 -8.32 5.32
CA ASN A 102 4.53 -7.80 6.50
C ASN A 102 3.28 -8.63 6.87
N LEU A 103 3.40 -9.96 6.85
CA LEU A 103 2.33 -10.87 7.26
C LEU A 103 2.13 -10.83 8.77
N LEU A 104 0.89 -11.03 9.21
CA LEU A 104 0.57 -11.17 10.62
C LEU A 104 1.06 -12.54 11.11
N PRO A 105 2.04 -12.60 12.03
CA PRO A 105 2.74 -13.85 12.35
C PRO A 105 1.88 -14.87 13.09
N HIS A 106 0.80 -14.43 13.72
CA HIS A 106 -0.15 -15.27 14.46
C HIS A 106 -1.33 -15.77 13.62
N LEU A 107 -1.35 -15.45 12.31
CA LEU A 107 -2.37 -15.88 11.36
C LEU A 107 -1.74 -16.72 10.27
N ASN A 108 -2.43 -17.79 9.83
CA ASN A 108 -2.05 -18.54 8.65
C ASN A 108 -2.22 -17.72 7.35
N ALA A 109 -1.80 -18.26 6.22
CA ALA A 109 -1.89 -17.57 4.92
C ALA A 109 -3.33 -17.17 4.58
N LEU A 110 -4.29 -18.09 4.74
CA LEU A 110 -5.71 -17.84 4.47
C LEU A 110 -6.26 -16.69 5.30
N ASP A 111 -5.99 -16.69 6.59
CA ASP A 111 -6.49 -15.66 7.50
C ASP A 111 -5.77 -14.31 7.29
N ASN A 112 -4.49 -14.30 6.91
CA ASN A 112 -3.80 -13.10 6.47
C ASN A 112 -4.50 -12.44 5.26
N VAL A 113 -4.87 -13.24 4.25
CA VAL A 113 -5.56 -12.76 3.04
C VAL A 113 -7.00 -12.33 3.33
N ALA A 114 -7.67 -12.99 4.28
CA ALA A 114 -9.04 -12.65 4.64
C ALA A 114 -9.16 -11.35 5.46
N GLN A 115 -8.09 -10.89 6.13
CA GLN A 115 -8.13 -9.75 7.06
C GLN A 115 -8.72 -8.46 6.47
N PRO A 116 -8.31 -7.99 5.27
CA PRO A 116 -8.89 -6.77 4.71
C PRO A 116 -10.41 -6.86 4.53
N LEU A 117 -10.91 -8.01 4.10
CA LEU A 117 -12.34 -8.26 3.92
C LEU A 117 -13.09 -8.24 5.25
N LEU A 118 -12.50 -8.83 6.30
CA LEU A 118 -13.06 -8.80 7.65
C LEU A 118 -13.15 -7.38 8.20
N HIS A 119 -12.11 -6.56 7.98
CA HIS A 119 -12.10 -5.15 8.36
C HIS A 119 -13.14 -4.31 7.60
N GLN A 120 -13.50 -4.72 6.37
CA GLN A 120 -14.58 -4.12 5.60
C GLN A 120 -15.97 -4.62 6.03
N GLY A 121 -16.07 -5.46 7.08
CA GLY A 121 -17.33 -5.99 7.60
C GLY A 121 -17.86 -7.23 6.88
N VAL A 122 -17.09 -7.84 5.99
CA VAL A 122 -17.47 -9.10 5.35
C VAL A 122 -17.43 -10.22 6.39
N LEU A 123 -18.47 -11.06 6.43
CA LEU A 123 -18.53 -12.20 7.36
C LEU A 123 -17.38 -13.19 7.12
N ALA A 124 -16.92 -13.86 8.17
CA ALA A 124 -15.72 -14.73 8.14
C ALA A 124 -15.79 -15.83 7.05
N ARG A 125 -16.94 -16.48 6.89
CA ARG A 125 -17.08 -17.58 5.92
C ARG A 125 -16.92 -17.09 4.45
N PRO A 126 -17.62 -16.05 3.97
CA PRO A 126 -17.39 -15.51 2.62
C PRO A 126 -16.02 -14.86 2.46
N ALA A 127 -15.44 -14.21 3.49
CA ALA A 127 -14.09 -13.64 3.43
C ALA A 127 -13.05 -14.73 3.22
N ARG A 128 -13.09 -15.81 3.99
CA ARG A 128 -12.18 -16.96 3.81
C ARG A 128 -12.37 -17.66 2.47
N LYS A 129 -13.59 -17.75 1.95
CA LYS A 129 -13.82 -18.33 0.61
C LYS A 129 -13.11 -17.50 -0.46
N LYS A 130 -13.29 -16.17 -0.46
CA LYS A 130 -12.58 -15.28 -1.39
C LYS A 130 -11.07 -15.36 -1.23
N ALA A 131 -10.59 -15.43 0.00
CA ALA A 131 -9.15 -15.58 0.28
C ALA A 131 -8.60 -16.89 -0.29
N GLN A 132 -9.33 -18.01 -0.15
CA GLN A 132 -8.94 -19.29 -0.74
C GLN A 132 -8.87 -19.20 -2.28
N ASP A 133 -9.91 -18.64 -2.91
CA ASP A 133 -9.95 -18.46 -4.37
C ASP A 133 -8.74 -17.63 -4.89
N LEU A 134 -8.29 -16.61 -4.14
CA LEU A 134 -7.12 -15.81 -4.46
C LEU A 134 -5.82 -16.60 -4.29
N LEU A 135 -5.69 -17.35 -3.20
CA LEU A 135 -4.52 -18.20 -2.96
C LEU A 135 -4.39 -19.29 -4.03
N ASP A 136 -5.51 -19.93 -4.41
CA ASP A 136 -5.54 -20.94 -5.47
C ASP A 136 -5.04 -20.37 -6.81
N ARG A 137 -5.47 -19.16 -7.17
CA ARG A 137 -5.03 -18.45 -8.39
C ARG A 137 -3.53 -18.14 -8.41
N LEU A 138 -2.90 -17.99 -7.25
CA LEU A 138 -1.45 -17.76 -7.14
C LEU A 138 -0.66 -19.03 -6.81
N GLY A 139 -1.28 -20.22 -6.93
CA GLY A 139 -0.63 -21.51 -6.68
C GLY A 139 -0.25 -21.72 -5.21
N MET A 140 -1.06 -21.15 -4.30
CA MET A 140 -0.87 -21.20 -2.84
C MET A 140 -1.98 -21.96 -2.10
N GLY A 141 -2.90 -22.62 -2.82
CA GLY A 141 -4.05 -23.30 -2.24
C GLY A 141 -3.66 -24.33 -1.18
N ASP A 142 -2.70 -25.21 -1.49
CA ASP A 142 -2.19 -26.24 -0.57
C ASP A 142 -1.42 -25.65 0.63
N ARG A 143 -1.04 -24.38 0.57
CA ARG A 143 -0.30 -23.66 1.62
C ARG A 143 -1.19 -22.71 2.42
N ALA A 144 -2.51 -22.71 2.17
CA ALA A 144 -3.47 -21.79 2.79
C ALA A 144 -3.42 -21.81 4.33
N PHE A 145 -3.16 -22.94 4.94
CA PHE A 145 -3.08 -23.09 6.41
C PHE A 145 -1.65 -22.98 6.96
N GLY A 146 -0.64 -22.73 6.10
CA GLY A 146 0.74 -22.52 6.52
C GLY A 146 0.89 -21.20 7.29
N MET A 147 1.64 -21.25 8.39
CA MET A 147 2.01 -20.06 9.15
C MET A 147 3.14 -19.30 8.43
N PRO A 148 3.28 -17.99 8.62
CA PRO A 148 4.31 -17.20 7.92
C PRO A 148 5.74 -17.74 8.05
N ASP A 149 6.12 -18.26 9.21
CA ASP A 149 7.43 -18.86 9.47
C ASP A 149 7.67 -20.21 8.77
N GLN A 150 6.59 -20.86 8.31
CA GLN A 150 6.62 -22.11 7.54
C GLN A 150 6.62 -21.88 6.01
N LEU A 151 6.53 -20.62 5.59
CA LEU A 151 6.50 -20.22 4.19
C LEU A 151 7.85 -19.69 3.74
N SER A 152 8.28 -20.09 2.56
CA SER A 152 9.44 -19.47 1.89
C SER A 152 9.16 -17.99 1.59
N GLY A 153 10.21 -17.17 1.38
CA GLY A 153 10.05 -15.75 1.07
C GLY A 153 9.18 -15.49 -0.16
N GLY A 154 9.28 -16.34 -1.19
CA GLY A 154 8.42 -16.24 -2.38
C GLY A 154 6.96 -16.60 -2.09
N GLU A 155 6.68 -17.58 -1.20
CA GLU A 155 5.33 -17.90 -0.76
C GLU A 155 4.74 -16.78 0.09
N GLN A 156 5.51 -16.22 1.03
CA GLN A 156 5.10 -15.05 1.83
C GLN A 156 4.74 -13.86 0.92
N GLN A 157 5.54 -13.62 -0.13
CA GLN A 157 5.27 -12.55 -1.09
C GLN A 157 3.96 -12.80 -1.85
N ARG A 158 3.68 -14.03 -2.31
CA ARG A 158 2.40 -14.37 -2.95
C ARG A 158 1.22 -14.20 -2.00
N VAL A 159 1.35 -14.56 -0.72
CA VAL A 159 0.32 -14.28 0.30
C VAL A 159 0.11 -12.78 0.48
N ALA A 160 1.18 -11.97 0.53
CA ALA A 160 1.09 -10.51 0.63
C ALA A 160 0.41 -9.89 -0.60
N ILE A 161 0.67 -10.41 -1.80
CA ILE A 161 -0.02 -10.00 -3.04
C ILE A 161 -1.50 -10.37 -2.98
N SER A 162 -1.84 -11.58 -2.51
CA SER A 162 -3.25 -12.01 -2.37
C SER A 162 -4.02 -11.16 -1.34
N ARG A 163 -3.31 -10.65 -0.31
CA ARG A 163 -3.91 -9.80 0.72
C ARG A 163 -4.17 -8.38 0.24
N ALA A 164 -3.37 -7.84 -0.69
CA ALA A 164 -3.51 -6.51 -1.28
C ALA A 164 -4.68 -6.42 -2.27
#